data_d6c0d0bc6c9665d7a12e23afd6a24ab0
#
_entry.id   d6c0d0bc6c9665d7a12e23afd6a24ab0
#
_cell.length_a   1.000
_cell.length_b   1.000
_cell.length_c   1.000
_cell.angle_alpha   90.00
_cell.angle_beta   90.00
_cell.angle_gamma   90.00
#
_symmetry.space_group_name_H-M   'P 1'
#
loop_
_entity.id
_entity.type
_entity.pdbx_description
1 polymer ?
#
loop_
_entity_poly.entity_id
_entity_poly.type
_entity_poly.pdbx_seq_one_letter_code
_entity_poly.pdbx_strand_id
1 'polypeptide(L)'
;MASRSFSADGSDPQGLAVTSFLLLVKVSWRNVWRNPRGTLLTALALGLGLALLLISLGLLDGGHEQTIANGVRFGPGHVVIQAKGFQDSGSQELLLPARVVSTINEFLQTEPMKRVLLGVSPRLLATGLLSSAANSAGVTIIGVIPREERAVSLIPQRMVAGKYLSDDNPAGIVIGAEVARKLEVKIGSKVVLMTQAVRQPGTKVKDVTPGEMQSTLLRVNGIFRTGIEGVDANVIHLPLSVAQTLLGVPDQQVTQVALFLRQEGDSLMVAKGLRRQLAAAPVEVLTWRESMPMLAQILGLDHAFNYVMNGVVLAMVGLGILNTILMRVLERRYEFGVCKALGLRPVQLAVMIIGESLALTAMSLAFGLALGLSIDHYFATSGLDLRLLFRTSLPSTIVLDPILYSRLSVSRIVSSVIIVFIMATVISFYPALKAARTELPDALKVL
;
A
#
# COMPACT_ATOMS: atom_id res chain seq x y z
N MET A 1 -1.34 60.18 67.43
CA MET A 1 -0.76 60.26 66.09
C MET A 1 -0.29 58.81 65.71
N ALA A 2 -1.09 58.07 64.94
CA ALA A 2 -0.76 56.71 64.46
C ALA A 2 -0.82 56.73 62.98
N SER A 3 0.36 56.65 62.34
CA SER A 3 0.53 56.49 60.89
C SER A 3 0.29 55.06 60.55
N ARG A 4 -0.81 54.72 59.85
CA ARG A 4 -1.02 53.43 59.20
C ARG A 4 -0.22 53.40 57.92
N SER A 5 0.79 52.56 57.86
CA SER A 5 1.49 52.14 56.63
C SER A 5 0.58 51.26 55.80
N PHE A 6 0.23 51.68 54.61
CA PHE A 6 -0.46 50.92 53.60
C PHE A 6 0.56 49.98 52.99
N SER A 7 0.53 48.70 53.35
CA SER A 7 1.30 47.69 52.70
C SER A 7 0.70 47.40 51.28
N ALA A 8 1.44 47.73 50.25
CA ALA A 8 1.12 47.34 48.88
C ALA A 8 1.19 45.82 48.78
N ASP A 9 0.02 45.23 48.60
CA ASP A 9 -0.13 43.78 48.33
C ASP A 9 0.56 43.45 47.02
N GLY A 10 1.61 42.62 47.10
CA GLY A 10 2.43 42.18 45.97
C GLY A 10 1.62 41.22 45.08
N SER A 11 0.84 41.77 44.16
CA SER A 11 0.20 40.97 43.11
C SER A 11 1.26 40.34 42.25
N ASP A 12 1.40 39.01 42.35
CA ASP A 12 2.30 38.17 41.59
C ASP A 12 2.07 38.39 40.07
N PRO A 13 3.03 38.99 39.35
CA PRO A 13 2.86 39.28 37.92
C PRO A 13 2.68 38.02 37.06
N GLN A 14 3.09 36.86 37.55
CA GLN A 14 2.89 35.55 36.87
C GLN A 14 1.43 35.09 37.05
N GLY A 15 0.81 35.27 38.20
CA GLY A 15 -0.59 34.93 38.45
C GLY A 15 -1.56 35.80 37.63
N LEU A 16 -1.25 37.08 37.41
CA LEU A 16 -2.03 37.98 36.56
C LEU A 16 -1.90 37.61 35.05
N ALA A 17 -0.75 37.17 34.60
CA ALA A 17 -0.56 36.77 33.23
C ALA A 17 -1.31 35.45 32.90
N VAL A 18 -1.29 34.47 33.79
CA VAL A 18 -2.02 33.20 33.64
C VAL A 18 -3.54 33.41 33.67
N THR A 19 -4.05 34.22 34.59
CA THR A 19 -5.49 34.56 34.64
C THR A 19 -5.94 35.32 33.40
N SER A 20 -5.11 36.22 32.87
CA SER A 20 -5.39 36.92 31.60
C SER A 20 -5.43 35.96 30.41
N PHE A 21 -4.54 34.97 30.34
CA PHE A 21 -4.52 33.97 29.27
C PHE A 21 -5.75 33.06 29.29
N LEU A 22 -6.14 32.56 30.49
CA LEU A 22 -7.33 31.70 30.64
C LEU A 22 -8.62 32.48 30.28
N LEU A 23 -8.69 33.77 30.61
CA LEU A 23 -9.79 34.63 30.18
C LEU A 23 -9.85 34.78 28.67
N LEU A 24 -8.72 34.98 27.99
CA LEU A 24 -8.67 35.04 26.51
C LEU A 24 -9.13 33.74 25.86
N VAL A 25 -8.72 32.60 26.38
CA VAL A 25 -9.18 31.29 25.89
C VAL A 25 -10.68 31.10 26.06
N LYS A 26 -11.24 31.49 27.23
CA LYS A 26 -12.68 31.43 27.51
C LYS A 26 -13.49 32.37 26.60
N VAL A 27 -12.97 33.56 26.34
CA VAL A 27 -13.57 34.52 25.39
C VAL A 27 -13.53 33.99 23.97
N SER A 28 -12.39 33.44 23.54
CA SER A 28 -12.24 32.80 22.21
C SER A 28 -13.27 31.69 22.00
N TRP A 29 -13.45 30.79 22.98
CA TRP A 29 -14.46 29.74 22.93
C TRP A 29 -15.89 30.27 22.82
N ARG A 30 -16.25 31.29 23.61
CA ARG A 30 -17.58 31.92 23.51
C ARG A 30 -17.81 32.61 22.18
N ASN A 31 -16.78 33.18 21.58
CA ASN A 31 -16.88 33.85 20.30
C ASN A 31 -17.21 32.87 19.17
N VAL A 32 -16.71 31.63 19.23
CA VAL A 32 -17.04 30.58 18.26
C VAL A 32 -18.55 30.31 18.19
N TRP A 33 -19.25 30.35 19.34
CA TRP A 33 -20.67 30.08 19.41
C TRP A 33 -21.56 31.32 19.18
N ARG A 34 -21.00 32.51 19.02
CA ARG A 34 -21.76 33.72 18.77
C ARG A 34 -22.42 33.77 17.38
N ASN A 35 -21.80 33.13 16.39
CA ASN A 35 -22.36 32.94 15.04
C ASN A 35 -22.40 31.45 14.68
N PRO A 36 -23.40 30.69 15.15
CA PRO A 36 -23.42 29.24 15.01
C PRO A 36 -23.50 28.76 13.55
N ARG A 37 -24.21 29.55 12.69
CA ARG A 37 -24.32 29.20 11.26
C ARG A 37 -22.96 29.31 10.55
N GLY A 38 -22.24 30.40 10.73
CA GLY A 38 -20.92 30.60 10.16
C GLY A 38 -19.88 29.58 10.69
N THR A 39 -19.95 29.32 12.00
CA THR A 39 -19.09 28.30 12.64
C THR A 39 -19.35 26.91 12.10
N LEU A 40 -20.64 26.51 11.97
CA LEU A 40 -21.03 25.23 11.45
C LEU A 40 -20.57 25.03 9.98
N LEU A 41 -20.81 26.01 9.11
CA LEU A 41 -20.37 25.97 7.71
C LEU A 41 -18.85 25.84 7.61
N THR A 42 -18.11 26.57 8.44
CA THR A 42 -16.64 26.44 8.47
C THR A 42 -16.20 25.08 8.96
N ALA A 43 -16.79 24.60 10.06
CA ALA A 43 -16.46 23.29 10.62
C ALA A 43 -16.77 22.16 9.64
N LEU A 44 -17.89 22.25 8.91
CA LEU A 44 -18.24 21.32 7.86
C LEU A 44 -17.24 21.37 6.69
N ALA A 45 -16.91 22.55 6.19
CA ALA A 45 -16.00 22.67 5.04
C ALA A 45 -14.60 22.11 5.36
N LEU A 46 -14.03 22.49 6.51
CA LEU A 46 -12.71 22.01 6.93
C LEU A 46 -12.74 20.53 7.34
N GLY A 47 -13.82 20.11 8.01
CA GLY A 47 -14.00 18.70 8.41
C GLY A 47 -14.18 17.78 7.21
N LEU A 48 -14.92 18.21 6.17
CA LEU A 48 -15.02 17.47 4.92
C LEU A 48 -13.64 17.32 4.22
N GLY A 49 -12.82 18.37 4.26
CA GLY A 49 -11.45 18.30 3.72
C GLY A 49 -10.59 17.25 4.44
N LEU A 50 -10.64 17.20 5.77
CA LEU A 50 -9.96 16.16 6.55
C LEU A 50 -10.55 14.77 6.30
N ALA A 51 -11.87 14.65 6.24
CA ALA A 51 -12.54 13.37 5.96
C ALA A 51 -12.12 12.82 4.60
N LEU A 52 -12.12 13.67 3.56
CA LEU A 52 -11.66 13.29 2.22
C LEU A 52 -10.18 12.86 2.21
N LEU A 53 -9.33 13.58 2.94
CA LEU A 53 -7.91 13.21 3.08
C LEU A 53 -7.75 11.83 3.73
N LEU A 54 -8.47 11.54 4.81
CA LEU A 54 -8.40 10.25 5.50
C LEU A 54 -8.89 9.10 4.62
N ILE A 55 -10.03 9.30 3.94
CA ILE A 55 -10.59 8.30 3.01
C ILE A 55 -9.61 8.02 1.86
N SER A 56 -9.03 9.07 1.27
CA SER A 56 -8.03 8.95 0.20
C SER A 56 -6.81 8.16 0.66
N LEU A 57 -6.27 8.47 1.86
CA LEU A 57 -5.14 7.76 2.43
C LEU A 57 -5.46 6.29 2.73
N GLY A 58 -6.64 6.01 3.29
CA GLY A 58 -7.07 4.65 3.61
C GLY A 58 -7.24 3.77 2.37
N LEU A 59 -7.90 4.28 1.33
CA LEU A 59 -8.06 3.57 0.05
C LEU A 59 -6.72 3.35 -0.65
N LEU A 60 -5.82 4.34 -0.58
CA LEU A 60 -4.49 4.24 -1.15
C LEU A 60 -3.65 3.15 -0.46
N ASP A 61 -3.53 3.22 0.87
CA ASP A 61 -2.77 2.25 1.64
C ASP A 61 -3.35 0.81 1.43
N GLY A 62 -4.68 0.69 1.38
CA GLY A 62 -5.36 -0.57 1.07
C GLY A 62 -5.07 -1.08 -0.35
N GLY A 63 -5.07 -0.20 -1.35
CA GLY A 63 -4.71 -0.55 -2.73
C GLY A 63 -3.27 -1.00 -2.88
N HIS A 64 -2.34 -0.34 -2.22
CA HIS A 64 -0.93 -0.75 -2.20
C HIS A 64 -0.74 -2.11 -1.56
N GLU A 65 -1.34 -2.33 -0.37
CA GLU A 65 -1.26 -3.63 0.31
C GLU A 65 -1.83 -4.75 -0.55
N GLN A 66 -2.98 -4.53 -1.18
CA GLN A 66 -3.61 -5.49 -2.07
C GLN A 66 -2.77 -5.77 -3.32
N THR A 67 -2.18 -4.73 -3.93
CA THR A 67 -1.31 -4.86 -5.10
C THR A 67 -0.06 -5.67 -4.77
N ILE A 68 0.58 -5.41 -3.62
CA ILE A 68 1.74 -6.17 -3.16
C ILE A 68 1.34 -7.62 -2.87
N ALA A 69 0.27 -7.83 -2.10
CA ALA A 69 -0.20 -9.17 -1.74
C ALA A 69 -0.54 -10.01 -2.97
N ASN A 70 -1.22 -9.42 -3.95
CA ASN A 70 -1.55 -10.09 -5.21
C ASN A 70 -0.30 -10.34 -6.05
N GLY A 71 0.57 -9.33 -6.22
CA GLY A 71 1.82 -9.46 -6.98
C GLY A 71 2.71 -10.57 -6.43
N VAL A 72 2.88 -10.61 -5.11
CA VAL A 72 3.65 -11.64 -4.41
C VAL A 72 3.02 -13.02 -4.56
N ARG A 73 1.70 -13.16 -4.40
CA ARG A 73 1.00 -14.45 -4.41
C ARG A 73 0.70 -14.99 -5.80
N PHE A 74 0.66 -14.15 -6.83
CA PHE A 74 0.67 -14.59 -8.23
C PHE A 74 2.09 -14.81 -8.76
N GLY A 75 3.07 -14.16 -8.16
CA GLY A 75 4.47 -14.14 -8.57
C GLY A 75 5.39 -14.97 -7.68
N PRO A 76 6.62 -14.48 -7.47
CA PRO A 76 7.72 -15.24 -6.88
C PRO A 76 7.69 -15.38 -5.36
N GLY A 77 6.68 -14.89 -4.66
CA GLY A 77 6.66 -14.90 -3.20
C GLY A 77 7.25 -13.63 -2.56
N HIS A 78 7.24 -13.57 -1.22
CA HIS A 78 7.82 -12.44 -0.46
C HIS A 78 9.34 -12.44 -0.45
N VAL A 79 9.93 -13.65 -0.43
CA VAL A 79 11.38 -13.86 -0.51
C VAL A 79 11.62 -15.03 -1.46
N VAL A 80 12.54 -14.86 -2.39
CA VAL A 80 12.94 -15.86 -3.37
C VAL A 80 14.39 -16.22 -3.14
N ILE A 81 14.68 -17.50 -3.16
CA ILE A 81 16.04 -18.03 -3.22
C ILE A 81 16.22 -18.70 -4.57
N GLN A 82 17.24 -18.28 -5.29
CA GLN A 82 17.58 -18.81 -6.62
C GLN A 82 19.08 -18.84 -6.83
N ALA A 83 19.55 -19.50 -7.87
CA ALA A 83 20.96 -19.49 -8.21
C ALA A 83 21.41 -18.09 -8.66
N LYS A 84 22.64 -17.72 -8.34
CA LYS A 84 23.17 -16.39 -8.68
C LYS A 84 23.15 -16.17 -10.20
N GLY A 85 22.61 -15.01 -10.62
CA GLY A 85 22.45 -14.65 -12.03
C GLY A 85 21.20 -15.21 -12.71
N PHE A 86 20.33 -15.93 -11.98
CA PHE A 86 19.05 -16.39 -12.52
C PHE A 86 18.11 -15.20 -12.82
N GLN A 87 18.11 -14.17 -11.98
CA GLN A 87 17.28 -12.97 -12.15
C GLN A 87 17.55 -12.26 -13.48
N ASP A 88 18.80 -12.20 -13.91
CA ASP A 88 19.22 -11.46 -15.11
C ASP A 88 19.09 -12.31 -16.39
N SER A 89 19.39 -13.61 -16.29
CA SER A 89 19.44 -14.50 -17.46
C SER A 89 18.16 -15.26 -17.72
N GLY A 90 17.37 -15.54 -16.68
CA GLY A 90 16.23 -16.46 -16.77
C GLY A 90 16.58 -17.87 -17.19
N SER A 91 17.88 -18.25 -17.11
CA SER A 91 18.36 -19.52 -17.65
C SER A 91 17.91 -20.70 -16.81
N GLN A 92 17.18 -21.61 -17.42
CA GLN A 92 16.74 -22.85 -16.79
C GLN A 92 17.88 -23.79 -16.39
N GLU A 93 19.13 -23.51 -16.83
CA GLU A 93 20.33 -24.24 -16.43
C GLU A 93 20.81 -23.89 -15.01
N LEU A 94 20.37 -22.76 -14.48
CA LEU A 94 20.73 -22.27 -13.14
C LEU A 94 19.85 -22.91 -12.07
N LEU A 95 20.23 -24.11 -11.65
CA LEU A 95 19.49 -24.86 -10.62
C LEU A 95 20.08 -24.65 -9.23
N LEU A 96 19.23 -24.70 -8.22
CA LEU A 96 19.65 -24.74 -6.83
C LEU A 96 20.20 -26.12 -6.48
N PRO A 97 21.41 -26.21 -5.89
CA PRO A 97 21.94 -27.48 -5.39
C PRO A 97 21.05 -28.06 -4.29
N ALA A 98 20.88 -29.38 -4.26
CA ALA A 98 20.05 -30.05 -3.24
C ALA A 98 20.46 -29.73 -1.80
N ARG A 99 21.77 -29.53 -1.54
CA ARG A 99 22.29 -29.08 -0.24
C ARG A 99 21.75 -27.71 0.18
N VAL A 100 21.57 -26.80 -0.76
CA VAL A 100 21.01 -25.48 -0.47
C VAL A 100 19.54 -25.61 -0.08
N VAL A 101 18.80 -26.43 -0.80
CA VAL A 101 17.37 -26.68 -0.49
C VAL A 101 17.22 -27.29 0.92
N SER A 102 18.09 -28.24 1.32
CA SER A 102 18.06 -28.78 2.69
C SER A 102 18.39 -27.73 3.75
N THR A 103 19.41 -26.89 3.52
CA THR A 103 19.75 -25.78 4.43
C THR A 103 18.62 -24.78 4.59
N ILE A 104 17.93 -24.44 3.47
CA ILE A 104 16.74 -23.61 3.52
C ILE A 104 15.67 -24.24 4.40
N ASN A 105 15.37 -25.52 4.20
CA ASN A 105 14.36 -26.24 4.98
C ASN A 105 14.71 -26.29 6.48
N GLU A 106 15.97 -26.51 6.83
CA GLU A 106 16.43 -26.45 8.23
C GLU A 106 16.21 -25.06 8.85
N PHE A 107 16.58 -24.01 8.13
CA PHE A 107 16.33 -22.63 8.59
C PHE A 107 14.85 -22.33 8.83
N LEU A 108 13.99 -22.77 7.91
CA LEU A 108 12.55 -22.53 7.99
C LEU A 108 11.88 -23.32 9.13
N GLN A 109 12.53 -24.38 9.63
CA GLN A 109 12.03 -25.15 10.77
C GLN A 109 12.35 -24.50 12.13
N THR A 110 13.14 -23.42 12.16
CA THR A 110 13.41 -22.68 13.41
C THR A 110 12.15 -21.99 13.95
N GLU A 111 12.01 -21.92 15.28
CA GLU A 111 10.80 -21.36 15.92
C GLU A 111 10.46 -19.92 15.47
N PRO A 112 11.42 -18.98 15.29
CA PRO A 112 11.09 -17.65 14.78
C PRO A 112 10.47 -17.69 13.38
N MET A 113 10.95 -18.61 12.51
CA MET A 113 10.48 -18.70 11.12
C MET A 113 9.10 -19.33 11.01
N LYS A 114 8.78 -20.35 11.79
CA LYS A 114 7.46 -20.98 11.79
C LYS A 114 6.32 -19.98 12.10
N ARG A 115 6.57 -18.97 12.93
CA ARG A 115 5.57 -17.93 13.25
C ARG A 115 5.31 -16.97 12.11
N VAL A 116 6.34 -16.66 11.34
CA VAL A 116 6.33 -15.66 10.26
C VAL A 116 5.94 -16.28 8.92
N LEU A 117 6.27 -17.57 8.73
CA LEU A 117 6.06 -18.30 7.49
C LEU A 117 4.56 -18.64 7.28
N LEU A 118 4.04 -18.35 6.10
CA LEU A 118 2.76 -18.84 5.61
C LEU A 118 2.93 -20.19 4.90
N GLY A 119 3.96 -20.30 4.08
CA GLY A 119 4.30 -21.52 3.34
C GLY A 119 5.49 -21.35 2.40
N VAL A 120 5.88 -22.42 1.80
CA VAL A 120 7.02 -22.54 0.88
C VAL A 120 6.55 -23.21 -0.40
N SER A 121 7.07 -22.77 -1.54
CA SER A 121 6.85 -23.43 -2.82
C SER A 121 8.17 -23.55 -3.59
N PRO A 122 8.77 -24.75 -3.68
CA PRO A 122 9.83 -25.04 -4.61
C PRO A 122 9.27 -25.02 -6.03
N ARG A 123 9.97 -24.34 -6.94
CA ARG A 123 9.50 -24.13 -8.32
C ARG A 123 10.60 -24.41 -9.31
N LEU A 124 10.24 -25.04 -10.42
CA LEU A 124 11.11 -25.23 -11.58
C LEU A 124 10.59 -24.35 -12.72
N LEU A 125 11.30 -23.25 -12.99
CA LEU A 125 10.96 -22.32 -14.05
C LEU A 125 11.73 -22.66 -15.32
N ALA A 126 11.02 -22.66 -16.44
CA ALA A 126 11.59 -22.82 -17.76
C ALA A 126 10.76 -22.08 -18.81
N THR A 127 11.27 -21.96 -20.00
CA THR A 127 10.54 -21.46 -21.16
C THR A 127 10.27 -22.61 -22.13
N GLY A 128 9.15 -22.53 -22.83
CA GLY A 128 8.79 -23.57 -23.80
C GLY A 128 7.78 -23.08 -24.83
N LEU A 129 7.47 -23.95 -25.74
CA LEU A 129 6.43 -23.79 -26.75
C LEU A 129 5.27 -24.74 -26.45
N LEU A 130 4.09 -24.22 -26.23
CA LEU A 130 2.86 -24.98 -26.06
C LEU A 130 2.08 -24.95 -27.37
N SER A 131 1.78 -26.14 -27.93
CA SER A 131 1.12 -26.28 -29.22
C SER A 131 -0.18 -27.05 -29.08
N SER A 132 -1.21 -26.58 -29.77
CA SER A 132 -2.47 -27.28 -30.02
C SER A 132 -2.51 -27.79 -31.46
N ALA A 133 -3.65 -28.33 -31.87
CA ALA A 133 -3.89 -28.67 -33.27
C ALA A 133 -4.00 -27.44 -34.18
N ALA A 134 -4.38 -26.28 -33.64
CA ALA A 134 -4.62 -25.05 -34.40
C ALA A 134 -3.42 -24.09 -34.34
N ASN A 135 -2.86 -23.84 -33.15
CA ASN A 135 -1.90 -22.75 -32.90
C ASN A 135 -0.79 -23.18 -31.94
N SER A 136 0.27 -22.35 -31.89
CA SER A 136 1.36 -22.47 -30.91
C SER A 136 1.59 -21.15 -30.18
N ALA A 137 2.02 -21.24 -28.92
CA ALA A 137 2.33 -20.06 -28.10
C ALA A 137 3.58 -20.31 -27.25
N GLY A 138 4.47 -19.32 -27.18
CA GLY A 138 5.55 -19.32 -26.20
C GLY A 138 5.00 -19.18 -24.79
N VAL A 139 5.48 -19.99 -23.86
CA VAL A 139 4.99 -20.02 -22.49
C VAL A 139 6.13 -20.09 -21.48
N THR A 140 5.87 -19.53 -20.30
CA THR A 140 6.68 -19.75 -19.11
C THR A 140 6.11 -20.95 -18.35
N ILE A 141 6.92 -21.95 -18.22
CA ILE A 141 6.62 -23.18 -17.50
C ILE A 141 6.94 -22.99 -16.03
N ILE A 142 5.98 -23.26 -15.16
CA ILE A 142 6.20 -23.29 -13.72
C ILE A 142 5.82 -24.69 -13.21
N GLY A 143 6.84 -25.52 -12.99
CA GLY A 143 6.71 -26.82 -12.32
C GLY A 143 6.54 -26.60 -10.82
N VAL A 144 5.45 -27.10 -10.24
CA VAL A 144 5.08 -26.87 -8.83
C VAL A 144 4.66 -28.17 -8.13
N ILE A 145 4.79 -28.20 -6.81
CA ILE A 145 4.17 -29.23 -5.98
C ILE A 145 2.72 -28.78 -5.71
N PRO A 146 1.69 -29.47 -6.28
CA PRO A 146 0.32 -28.99 -6.28
C PRO A 146 -0.24 -28.64 -4.88
N ARG A 147 0.10 -29.45 -3.88
CA ARG A 147 -0.34 -29.27 -2.49
C ARG A 147 0.25 -28.01 -1.86
N GLU A 148 1.55 -27.76 -2.05
CA GLU A 148 2.27 -26.62 -1.47
C GLU A 148 1.86 -25.32 -2.16
N GLU A 149 1.81 -25.32 -3.50
CA GLU A 149 1.41 -24.16 -4.28
C GLU A 149 -0.04 -23.73 -3.99
N ARG A 150 -0.96 -24.70 -3.80
CA ARG A 150 -2.35 -24.41 -3.44
C ARG A 150 -2.49 -23.69 -2.10
N ALA A 151 -1.59 -23.93 -1.18
CA ALA A 151 -1.61 -23.30 0.14
C ALA A 151 -1.19 -21.81 0.12
N VAL A 152 -0.38 -21.41 -0.86
CA VAL A 152 0.29 -20.10 -0.87
C VAL A 152 -0.08 -19.21 -2.05
N SER A 153 -0.31 -19.77 -3.24
CA SER A 153 -0.63 -19.05 -4.47
C SER A 153 -2.12 -18.68 -4.56
N LEU A 154 -2.42 -17.61 -5.28
CA LEU A 154 -3.78 -17.22 -5.62
C LEU A 154 -4.29 -17.88 -6.92
N ILE A 155 -3.43 -18.45 -7.75
CA ILE A 155 -3.82 -19.07 -9.03
C ILE A 155 -4.91 -20.13 -8.83
N PRO A 156 -4.83 -21.04 -7.83
CA PRO A 156 -5.88 -22.03 -7.58
C PRO A 156 -7.25 -21.42 -7.24
N GLN A 157 -7.28 -20.21 -6.71
CA GLN A 157 -8.52 -19.50 -6.37
C GLN A 157 -9.10 -18.71 -7.56
N ARG A 158 -8.33 -18.54 -8.62
CA ARG A 158 -8.69 -17.79 -9.83
C ARG A 158 -9.02 -18.68 -11.04
N MET A 159 -9.40 -19.92 -10.78
CA MET A 159 -9.86 -20.83 -11.84
C MET A 159 -11.18 -20.36 -12.44
N VAL A 160 -11.20 -20.19 -13.77
CA VAL A 160 -12.41 -19.83 -14.53
C VAL A 160 -13.07 -21.05 -15.16
N ALA A 161 -12.30 -22.15 -15.38
CA ALA A 161 -12.83 -23.41 -15.86
C ALA A 161 -11.94 -24.58 -15.37
N GLY A 162 -12.55 -25.74 -15.16
CA GLY A 162 -11.85 -26.96 -14.71
C GLY A 162 -11.38 -26.90 -13.25
N LYS A 163 -10.31 -27.64 -12.95
CA LYS A 163 -9.73 -27.78 -11.61
C LYS A 163 -8.23 -27.51 -11.64
N TYR A 164 -7.69 -27.02 -10.54
CA TYR A 164 -6.24 -26.89 -10.37
C TYR A 164 -5.56 -28.26 -10.31
N LEU A 165 -4.24 -28.28 -10.50
CA LEU A 165 -3.41 -29.49 -10.46
C LEU A 165 -3.70 -30.35 -9.21
N SER A 166 -3.64 -31.65 -9.37
CA SER A 166 -3.67 -32.62 -8.26
C SER A 166 -2.54 -33.63 -8.45
N ASP A 167 -2.13 -34.23 -7.34
CA ASP A 167 -1.08 -35.25 -7.35
C ASP A 167 -1.50 -36.54 -8.09
N ASP A 168 -2.83 -36.76 -8.22
CA ASP A 168 -3.41 -37.94 -8.88
C ASP A 168 -3.41 -37.86 -10.42
N ASN A 169 -3.17 -36.68 -11.00
CA ASN A 169 -3.19 -36.46 -12.46
C ASN A 169 -1.88 -35.81 -12.96
N PRO A 170 -0.82 -36.59 -13.14
CA PRO A 170 0.48 -36.05 -13.58
C PRO A 170 0.45 -35.47 -15.00
N ALA A 171 -0.44 -35.92 -15.88
CA ALA A 171 -0.55 -35.40 -17.25
C ALA A 171 -1.39 -34.12 -17.35
N GLY A 172 -1.89 -33.58 -16.21
CA GLY A 172 -2.71 -32.38 -16.16
C GLY A 172 -1.87 -31.11 -16.24
N ILE A 173 -2.33 -30.13 -17.02
CA ILE A 173 -1.74 -28.78 -17.11
C ILE A 173 -2.81 -27.75 -16.82
N VAL A 174 -2.41 -26.66 -16.16
CA VAL A 174 -3.25 -25.49 -15.92
C VAL A 174 -2.65 -24.31 -16.66
N ILE A 175 -3.47 -23.61 -17.44
CA ILE A 175 -3.01 -22.59 -18.38
C ILE A 175 -3.76 -21.26 -18.14
N GLY A 176 -3.11 -20.15 -18.45
CA GLY A 176 -3.75 -18.84 -18.42
C GLY A 176 -4.87 -18.69 -19.47
N ALA A 177 -5.86 -17.86 -19.18
CA ALA A 177 -7.01 -17.68 -20.06
C ALA A 177 -6.64 -17.15 -21.47
N GLU A 178 -5.62 -16.29 -21.55
CA GLU A 178 -5.14 -15.78 -22.84
C GLU A 178 -4.33 -16.83 -23.61
N VAL A 179 -3.58 -17.70 -22.92
CA VAL A 179 -2.94 -18.88 -23.54
C VAL A 179 -4.02 -19.79 -24.13
N ALA A 180 -5.08 -20.09 -23.36
CA ALA A 180 -6.20 -20.91 -23.83
C ALA A 180 -6.87 -20.30 -25.06
N ARG A 181 -7.07 -18.98 -25.09
CA ARG A 181 -7.65 -18.25 -26.22
C ARG A 181 -6.74 -18.30 -27.47
N LYS A 182 -5.43 -18.06 -27.29
CA LYS A 182 -4.45 -18.10 -28.39
C LYS A 182 -4.35 -19.47 -29.04
N LEU A 183 -4.40 -20.51 -28.21
CA LEU A 183 -4.30 -21.92 -28.68
C LEU A 183 -5.63 -22.53 -29.10
N GLU A 184 -6.76 -21.81 -28.94
CA GLU A 184 -8.13 -22.27 -29.21
C GLU A 184 -8.47 -23.59 -28.49
N VAL A 185 -8.02 -23.74 -27.24
CA VAL A 185 -8.19 -24.96 -26.45
C VAL A 185 -9.23 -24.77 -25.33
N LYS A 186 -9.85 -25.89 -24.94
CA LYS A 186 -10.82 -26.00 -23.84
C LYS A 186 -10.35 -27.05 -22.85
N ILE A 187 -11.04 -27.18 -21.72
CA ILE A 187 -10.81 -28.24 -20.76
C ILE A 187 -10.87 -29.59 -21.46
N GLY A 188 -9.90 -30.47 -21.16
CA GLY A 188 -9.75 -31.78 -21.75
C GLY A 188 -9.00 -31.80 -23.07
N SER A 189 -8.74 -30.67 -23.74
CA SER A 189 -7.94 -30.62 -24.97
C SER A 189 -6.54 -31.16 -24.73
N LYS A 190 -6.00 -31.87 -25.74
CA LYS A 190 -4.61 -32.32 -25.76
C LYS A 190 -3.72 -31.23 -26.30
N VAL A 191 -2.60 -30.98 -25.64
CA VAL A 191 -1.58 -30.02 -26.05
C VAL A 191 -0.19 -30.67 -25.95
N VAL A 192 0.71 -30.23 -26.80
CA VAL A 192 2.10 -30.68 -26.78
C VAL A 192 2.96 -29.55 -26.22
N LEU A 193 3.66 -29.83 -25.12
CA LEU A 193 4.63 -28.91 -24.54
C LEU A 193 6.03 -29.32 -25.03
N MET A 194 6.75 -28.39 -25.62
CA MET A 194 8.12 -28.54 -26.09
C MET A 194 9.04 -27.57 -25.34
N THR A 195 10.16 -28.06 -24.87
CA THR A 195 11.22 -27.26 -24.24
C THR A 195 12.57 -27.88 -24.44
N GLN A 196 13.63 -27.13 -24.20
CA GLN A 196 14.98 -27.63 -24.29
C GLN A 196 15.39 -28.29 -22.96
N ALA A 197 15.95 -29.47 -22.99
CA ALA A 197 16.50 -30.13 -21.81
C ALA A 197 17.70 -29.35 -21.25
N VAL A 198 17.78 -29.30 -19.91
CA VAL A 198 18.85 -28.60 -19.19
C VAL A 198 20.20 -29.25 -19.47
N ARG A 199 21.20 -28.45 -19.82
CA ARG A 199 22.57 -28.93 -20.05
C ARG A 199 23.33 -28.97 -18.73
N GLN A 200 23.32 -30.12 -18.06
CA GLN A 200 24.15 -30.34 -16.87
C GLN A 200 25.28 -31.34 -17.15
N PRO A 201 26.57 -31.00 -16.95
CA PRO A 201 27.69 -31.92 -17.06
C PRO A 201 27.55 -33.05 -16.03
N GLY A 202 27.56 -34.29 -16.51
CA GLY A 202 27.62 -35.47 -15.64
C GLY A 202 26.29 -36.04 -15.13
N THR A 203 25.15 -35.41 -15.42
CA THR A 203 23.83 -35.90 -15.01
C THR A 203 23.16 -36.64 -16.16
N LYS A 204 23.11 -37.95 -16.10
CA LYS A 204 22.28 -38.77 -16.98
C LYS A 204 20.92 -38.95 -16.29
N VAL A 205 19.92 -38.15 -16.64
CA VAL A 205 18.53 -38.49 -16.38
C VAL A 205 18.10 -39.49 -17.48
N LYS A 206 17.42 -40.54 -17.09
CA LYS A 206 17.00 -41.63 -17.99
C LYS A 206 16.33 -41.02 -19.23
N ASP A 207 16.86 -41.37 -20.42
CA ASP A 207 16.31 -41.05 -21.74
C ASP A 207 16.26 -39.54 -22.15
N VAL A 208 17.03 -38.66 -21.49
CA VAL A 208 17.11 -37.22 -21.86
C VAL A 208 18.53 -36.83 -22.18
N THR A 209 18.76 -36.36 -23.41
CA THR A 209 20.05 -35.82 -23.85
C THR A 209 20.13 -34.33 -23.52
N PRO A 210 21.17 -33.86 -22.81
CA PRO A 210 21.32 -32.46 -22.47
C PRO A 210 21.32 -31.52 -23.69
N GLY A 211 20.49 -30.47 -23.67
CA GLY A 211 20.37 -29.51 -24.77
C GLY A 211 19.47 -29.95 -25.92
N GLU A 212 18.92 -31.15 -25.89
CA GLU A 212 17.99 -31.66 -26.89
C GLU A 212 16.57 -31.14 -26.64
N MET A 213 15.80 -30.97 -27.73
CA MET A 213 14.39 -30.59 -27.62
C MET A 213 13.56 -31.77 -27.13
N GLN A 214 12.94 -31.61 -26.01
CA GLN A 214 12.03 -32.58 -25.40
C GLN A 214 10.57 -32.16 -25.61
N SER A 215 9.69 -33.13 -25.76
CA SER A 215 8.26 -32.87 -25.90
C SER A 215 7.44 -33.84 -25.07
N THR A 216 6.32 -33.35 -24.53
CA THR A 216 5.37 -34.19 -23.81
C THR A 216 3.94 -33.82 -24.16
N LEU A 217 3.08 -34.85 -24.21
CA LEU A 217 1.66 -34.67 -24.46
C LEU A 217 0.94 -34.48 -23.12
N LEU A 218 0.29 -33.34 -22.97
CA LEU A 218 -0.44 -32.96 -21.76
C LEU A 218 -1.94 -32.75 -22.07
N ARG A 219 -2.75 -32.73 -21.02
CA ARG A 219 -4.18 -32.45 -21.13
C ARG A 219 -4.52 -31.20 -20.30
N VAL A 220 -5.25 -30.26 -20.88
CA VAL A 220 -5.72 -29.05 -20.18
C VAL A 220 -6.72 -29.46 -19.09
N ASN A 221 -6.31 -29.34 -17.83
CA ASN A 221 -7.08 -29.67 -16.65
C ASN A 221 -7.83 -28.47 -16.07
N GLY A 222 -7.25 -27.27 -16.27
CA GLY A 222 -7.85 -26.05 -15.78
C GLY A 222 -7.37 -24.81 -16.55
N ILE A 223 -8.21 -23.78 -16.51
CA ILE A 223 -7.92 -22.45 -17.06
C ILE A 223 -8.10 -21.44 -15.95
N PHE A 224 -7.08 -20.63 -15.69
CA PHE A 224 -7.12 -19.57 -14.70
C PHE A 224 -7.14 -18.18 -15.36
N ARG A 225 -7.63 -17.18 -14.62
CA ARG A 225 -7.57 -15.77 -14.99
C ARG A 225 -7.21 -14.93 -13.78
N THR A 226 -6.04 -14.33 -13.82
CA THR A 226 -5.54 -13.46 -12.73
C THR A 226 -5.95 -12.01 -12.94
N GLY A 227 -6.22 -11.61 -14.17
CA GLY A 227 -6.40 -10.22 -14.59
C GLY A 227 -5.07 -9.51 -14.91
N ILE A 228 -3.93 -10.21 -14.74
CA ILE A 228 -2.61 -9.71 -15.11
C ILE A 228 -2.26 -10.28 -16.48
N GLU A 229 -2.25 -9.42 -17.51
CA GLU A 229 -2.04 -9.85 -18.89
C GLU A 229 -0.78 -10.68 -19.06
N GLY A 230 0.35 -10.27 -18.46
CA GLY A 230 1.62 -11.01 -18.55
C GLY A 230 1.54 -12.42 -17.98
N VAL A 231 0.75 -12.65 -16.93
CA VAL A 231 0.53 -13.97 -16.33
C VAL A 231 -0.47 -14.78 -17.16
N ASP A 232 -1.61 -14.17 -17.49
CA ASP A 232 -2.69 -14.86 -18.22
C ASP A 232 -2.29 -15.24 -19.66
N ALA A 233 -1.34 -14.50 -20.28
CA ALA A 233 -0.91 -14.69 -21.65
C ALA A 233 0.29 -15.61 -21.82
N ASN A 234 1.05 -15.89 -20.75
CA ASN A 234 2.31 -16.60 -20.88
C ASN A 234 2.54 -17.74 -19.86
N VAL A 235 1.84 -17.75 -18.72
CA VAL A 235 2.15 -18.69 -17.64
C VAL A 235 1.32 -19.96 -17.72
N ILE A 236 2.00 -21.08 -17.50
CA ILE A 236 1.39 -22.40 -17.35
C ILE A 236 1.94 -23.10 -16.12
N HIS A 237 1.08 -23.82 -15.41
CA HIS A 237 1.46 -24.66 -14.27
C HIS A 237 1.34 -26.13 -14.61
N LEU A 238 2.35 -26.91 -14.21
CA LEU A 238 2.32 -28.37 -14.29
C LEU A 238 2.99 -28.98 -13.04
N PRO A 239 2.76 -30.26 -12.74
CA PRO A 239 3.40 -30.91 -11.61
C PRO A 239 4.93 -30.88 -11.73
N LEU A 240 5.61 -30.62 -10.60
CA LEU A 240 7.07 -30.47 -10.54
C LEU A 240 7.79 -31.70 -11.13
N SER A 241 7.31 -32.91 -10.82
CA SER A 241 7.87 -34.17 -11.34
C SER A 241 7.84 -34.26 -12.87
N VAL A 242 6.76 -33.78 -13.49
CA VAL A 242 6.63 -33.73 -14.95
C VAL A 242 7.60 -32.69 -15.54
N ALA A 243 7.72 -31.53 -14.91
CA ALA A 243 8.68 -30.50 -15.33
C ALA A 243 10.13 -31.02 -15.22
N GLN A 244 10.48 -31.70 -14.13
CA GLN A 244 11.80 -32.29 -13.91
C GLN A 244 12.12 -33.36 -14.96
N THR A 245 11.19 -34.25 -15.21
CA THR A 245 11.36 -35.30 -16.26
C THR A 245 11.54 -34.66 -17.64
N LEU A 246 10.71 -33.70 -18.02
CA LEU A 246 10.75 -33.02 -19.31
C LEU A 246 12.06 -32.24 -19.52
N LEU A 247 12.56 -31.60 -18.49
CA LEU A 247 13.78 -30.80 -18.53
C LEU A 247 15.06 -31.63 -18.29
N GLY A 248 14.93 -32.88 -17.90
CA GLY A 248 16.08 -33.71 -17.53
C GLY A 248 16.75 -33.27 -16.23
N VAL A 249 15.98 -32.72 -15.30
CA VAL A 249 16.45 -32.23 -14.00
C VAL A 249 16.26 -33.35 -12.97
N PRO A 250 17.28 -33.64 -12.14
CA PRO A 250 17.15 -34.60 -11.05
C PRO A 250 16.06 -34.22 -10.05
N ASP A 251 15.43 -35.21 -9.44
CA ASP A 251 14.53 -35.01 -8.29
C ASP A 251 15.25 -34.20 -7.23
N GLN A 252 14.53 -33.33 -6.52
CA GLN A 252 15.06 -32.42 -5.50
C GLN A 252 15.82 -31.17 -6.01
N GLN A 253 16.06 -31.01 -7.31
CA GLN A 253 16.60 -29.78 -7.86
C GLN A 253 15.48 -28.91 -8.43
N VAL A 254 15.57 -27.60 -8.16
CA VAL A 254 14.62 -26.58 -8.58
C VAL A 254 15.38 -25.32 -9.01
N THR A 255 14.76 -24.45 -9.77
CA THR A 255 15.39 -23.17 -10.13
C THR A 255 15.25 -22.15 -8.99
N GLN A 256 14.16 -22.22 -8.25
CA GLN A 256 13.91 -21.28 -7.14
C GLN A 256 13.07 -21.91 -6.02
N VAL A 257 13.23 -21.37 -4.82
CA VAL A 257 12.36 -21.62 -3.66
C VAL A 257 11.68 -20.31 -3.28
N ALA A 258 10.36 -20.29 -3.42
CA ALA A 258 9.52 -19.14 -3.10
C ALA A 258 9.02 -19.23 -1.65
N LEU A 259 9.24 -18.20 -0.85
CA LEU A 259 8.77 -18.12 0.53
C LEU A 259 7.62 -17.12 0.62
N PHE A 260 6.54 -17.57 1.23
CA PHE A 260 5.36 -16.76 1.50
C PHE A 260 5.26 -16.49 2.98
N LEU A 261 5.16 -15.22 3.36
CA LEU A 261 5.13 -14.76 4.74
C LEU A 261 3.72 -14.30 5.11
N ARG A 262 3.41 -14.29 6.40
CA ARG A 262 2.12 -13.78 6.90
C ARG A 262 2.02 -12.26 6.81
N GLN A 263 3.14 -11.56 6.95
CA GLN A 263 3.24 -10.11 6.85
C GLN A 263 4.39 -9.72 5.91
N GLU A 264 4.13 -8.76 5.00
CA GLU A 264 5.15 -8.27 4.06
C GLU A 264 6.37 -7.67 4.77
N GLY A 265 6.13 -6.98 5.90
CA GLY A 265 7.18 -6.32 6.68
C GLY A 265 8.31 -7.24 7.14
N ASP A 266 8.05 -8.54 7.26
CA ASP A 266 9.04 -9.54 7.71
C ASP A 266 10.02 -9.95 6.60
N SER A 267 9.75 -9.60 5.34
CA SER A 267 10.51 -10.03 4.16
C SER A 267 12.00 -9.67 4.24
N LEU A 268 12.31 -8.47 4.70
CA LEU A 268 13.69 -8.00 4.85
C LEU A 268 14.44 -8.75 5.96
N MET A 269 13.78 -9.04 7.08
CA MET A 269 14.35 -9.78 8.20
C MET A 269 14.67 -11.22 7.77
N VAL A 270 13.73 -11.89 7.13
CA VAL A 270 13.88 -13.26 6.61
C VAL A 270 14.99 -13.32 5.56
N ALA A 271 14.99 -12.40 4.59
CA ALA A 271 16.02 -12.33 3.57
C ALA A 271 17.43 -12.13 4.16
N LYS A 272 17.58 -11.23 5.15
CA LYS A 272 18.88 -11.03 5.84
C LYS A 272 19.35 -12.27 6.59
N GLY A 273 18.43 -12.99 7.24
CA GLY A 273 18.74 -14.26 7.92
C GLY A 273 19.27 -15.31 6.95
N LEU A 274 18.54 -15.52 5.84
CA LEU A 274 18.94 -16.47 4.81
C LEU A 274 20.24 -16.08 4.08
N ARG A 275 20.45 -14.80 3.78
CA ARG A 275 21.71 -14.31 3.18
C ARG A 275 22.92 -14.63 4.05
N ARG A 276 22.80 -14.55 5.38
CA ARG A 276 23.89 -14.92 6.32
C ARG A 276 24.15 -16.41 6.29
N GLN A 277 23.11 -17.22 6.28
CA GLN A 277 23.23 -18.67 6.32
C GLN A 277 23.74 -19.26 5.00
N LEU A 278 23.36 -18.66 3.88
CA LEU A 278 23.72 -19.08 2.53
C LEU A 278 24.91 -18.31 1.94
N ALA A 279 25.65 -17.54 2.77
CA ALA A 279 26.73 -16.66 2.30
C ALA A 279 27.85 -17.38 1.52
N ALA A 280 28.08 -18.68 1.80
CA ALA A 280 29.08 -19.50 1.11
C ALA A 280 28.53 -20.20 -0.16
N ALA A 281 27.24 -20.16 -0.40
CA ALA A 281 26.61 -20.81 -1.55
C ALA A 281 26.49 -19.84 -2.76
N PRO A 282 26.57 -20.32 -4.00
CA PRO A 282 26.41 -19.50 -5.20
C PRO A 282 24.93 -19.20 -5.48
N VAL A 283 24.26 -18.62 -4.51
CA VAL A 283 22.83 -18.31 -4.57
C VAL A 283 22.57 -16.85 -4.24
N GLU A 284 21.45 -16.35 -4.67
CA GLU A 284 20.95 -15.04 -4.29
C GLU A 284 19.60 -15.18 -3.58
N VAL A 285 19.43 -14.37 -2.55
CA VAL A 285 18.19 -14.27 -1.79
C VAL A 285 17.61 -12.90 -2.02
N LEU A 286 16.48 -12.85 -2.69
CA LEU A 286 15.84 -11.62 -3.13
C LEU A 286 14.54 -11.42 -2.36
N THR A 287 14.29 -10.19 -1.92
CA THR A 287 12.97 -9.78 -1.47
C THR A 287 12.06 -9.57 -2.69
N TRP A 288 10.76 -9.48 -2.50
CA TRP A 288 9.82 -9.19 -3.60
C TRP A 288 10.16 -7.88 -4.34
N ARG A 289 10.72 -6.88 -3.64
CA ARG A 289 11.15 -5.61 -4.27
C ARG A 289 12.32 -5.80 -5.23
N GLU A 290 13.21 -6.71 -4.90
CA GLU A 290 14.37 -7.04 -5.73
C GLU A 290 14.01 -8.02 -6.85
N SER A 291 13.09 -8.97 -6.60
CA SER A 291 12.65 -9.95 -7.61
C SER A 291 11.61 -9.39 -8.59
N MET A 292 10.86 -8.34 -8.19
CA MET A 292 9.85 -7.67 -9.03
C MET A 292 10.14 -6.15 -9.13
N PRO A 293 11.26 -5.74 -9.75
CA PRO A 293 11.67 -4.33 -9.76
C PRO A 293 10.66 -3.42 -10.45
N MET A 294 9.97 -3.90 -11.48
CA MET A 294 8.93 -3.12 -12.17
C MET A 294 7.75 -2.82 -11.24
N LEU A 295 7.29 -3.79 -10.45
CA LEU A 295 6.23 -3.58 -9.47
C LEU A 295 6.68 -2.60 -8.37
N ALA A 296 7.92 -2.75 -7.88
CA ALA A 296 8.48 -1.85 -6.88
C ALA A 296 8.60 -0.41 -7.39
N GLN A 297 8.97 -0.22 -8.67
CA GLN A 297 9.03 1.10 -9.31
C GLN A 297 7.65 1.72 -9.48
N ILE A 298 6.66 0.95 -9.94
CA ILE A 298 5.27 1.44 -10.09
C ILE A 298 4.74 1.91 -8.74
N LEU A 299 4.91 1.13 -7.67
CA LEU A 299 4.50 1.52 -6.33
C LEU A 299 5.27 2.74 -5.81
N GLY A 300 6.57 2.85 -6.13
CA GLY A 300 7.38 4.02 -5.80
C GLY A 300 6.91 5.31 -6.48
N LEU A 301 6.58 5.25 -7.77
CA LEU A 301 6.01 6.36 -8.52
C LEU A 301 4.62 6.74 -8.00
N ASP A 302 3.79 5.76 -7.67
CA ASP A 302 2.48 5.98 -7.11
C ASP A 302 2.56 6.66 -5.73
N HIS A 303 3.49 6.26 -4.87
CA HIS A 303 3.77 6.97 -3.63
C HIS A 303 4.16 8.44 -3.86
N ALA A 304 5.07 8.72 -4.81
CA ALA A 304 5.50 10.08 -5.13
C ALA A 304 4.32 10.92 -5.64
N PHE A 305 3.52 10.38 -6.56
CA PHE A 305 2.32 11.04 -7.06
C PHE A 305 1.32 11.35 -5.93
N ASN A 306 1.11 10.41 -5.03
CA ASN A 306 0.22 10.59 -3.89
C ASN A 306 0.70 11.64 -2.90
N TYR A 307 2.01 11.79 -2.68
CA TYR A 307 2.54 12.92 -1.89
C TYR A 307 2.18 14.27 -2.51
N VAL A 308 2.31 14.38 -3.83
CA VAL A 308 1.93 15.62 -4.57
C VAL A 308 0.42 15.86 -4.45
N MET A 309 -0.41 14.85 -4.69
CA MET A 309 -1.87 14.97 -4.62
C MET A 309 -2.35 15.32 -3.20
N ASN A 310 -1.81 14.68 -2.18
CA ASN A 310 -2.11 15.01 -0.78
C ASN A 310 -1.63 16.44 -0.44
N GLY A 311 -0.50 16.89 -0.99
CA GLY A 311 -0.05 18.27 -0.90
C GLY A 311 -1.04 19.26 -1.50
N VAL A 312 -1.62 18.95 -2.66
CA VAL A 312 -2.67 19.77 -3.30
C VAL A 312 -3.93 19.81 -2.44
N VAL A 313 -4.38 18.66 -1.91
CA VAL A 313 -5.55 18.61 -1.00
C VAL A 313 -5.29 19.44 0.25
N LEU A 314 -4.12 19.31 0.87
CA LEU A 314 -3.74 20.11 2.04
C LEU A 314 -3.69 21.60 1.71
N ALA A 315 -3.17 21.98 0.55
CA ALA A 315 -3.16 23.39 0.09
C ALA A 315 -4.59 23.93 -0.08
N MET A 316 -5.52 23.15 -0.66
CA MET A 316 -6.93 23.55 -0.78
C MET A 316 -7.58 23.72 0.60
N VAL A 317 -7.35 22.80 1.53
CA VAL A 317 -7.82 22.92 2.92
C VAL A 317 -7.22 24.15 3.58
N GLY A 318 -5.91 24.41 3.39
CA GLY A 318 -5.23 25.60 3.92
C GLY A 318 -5.78 26.91 3.39
N LEU A 319 -6.05 27.00 2.08
CA LEU A 319 -6.69 28.17 1.47
C LEU A 319 -8.12 28.38 2.02
N GLY A 320 -8.86 27.30 2.24
CA GLY A 320 -10.17 27.35 2.88
C GLY A 320 -10.11 27.92 4.31
N ILE A 321 -9.12 27.47 5.10
CA ILE A 321 -8.86 28.00 6.45
C ILE A 321 -8.52 29.49 6.37
N LEU A 322 -7.58 29.87 5.50
CA LEU A 322 -7.15 31.25 5.32
C LEU A 322 -8.34 32.16 4.97
N ASN A 323 -9.10 31.77 3.96
CA ASN A 323 -10.25 32.54 3.50
C ASN A 323 -11.29 32.71 4.61
N THR A 324 -11.58 31.67 5.35
CA THR A 324 -12.56 31.70 6.44
C THR A 324 -12.11 32.59 7.58
N ILE A 325 -10.85 32.50 8.02
CA ILE A 325 -10.34 33.35 9.11
C ILE A 325 -10.27 34.81 8.65
N LEU A 326 -9.82 35.05 7.42
CA LEU A 326 -9.72 36.40 6.87
C LEU A 326 -11.09 37.05 6.77
N MET A 327 -12.11 36.32 6.29
CA MET A 327 -13.49 36.84 6.23
C MET A 327 -14.01 37.21 7.61
N ARG A 328 -13.84 36.34 8.62
CA ARG A 328 -14.24 36.66 10.04
C ARG A 328 -13.51 37.85 10.59
N VAL A 329 -12.23 38.01 10.30
CA VAL A 329 -11.46 39.18 10.76
C VAL A 329 -11.99 40.44 10.10
N LEU A 330 -12.34 40.44 8.83
CA LEU A 330 -12.89 41.55 8.10
C LEU A 330 -14.30 41.95 8.60
N GLU A 331 -15.18 40.94 8.80
CA GLU A 331 -16.55 41.18 9.34
C GLU A 331 -16.54 41.78 10.72
N ARG A 332 -15.54 41.49 11.56
CA ARG A 332 -15.45 41.96 12.95
C ARG A 332 -14.43 43.08 13.14
N ARG A 333 -14.03 43.76 12.06
CA ARG A 333 -13.01 44.82 12.10
C ARG A 333 -13.38 45.97 13.06
N TYR A 334 -14.66 46.39 13.07
CA TYR A 334 -15.17 47.43 14.00
C TYR A 334 -15.05 46.98 15.45
N GLU A 335 -15.44 45.74 15.79
CA GLU A 335 -15.33 45.22 17.17
C GLU A 335 -13.88 45.21 17.65
N PHE A 336 -12.94 44.87 16.79
CA PHE A 336 -11.50 44.91 17.11
C PHE A 336 -10.98 46.34 17.32
N GLY A 337 -11.52 47.30 16.57
CA GLY A 337 -11.27 48.71 16.78
C GLY A 337 -11.72 49.19 18.18
N VAL A 338 -12.94 48.85 18.59
CA VAL A 338 -13.46 49.15 19.93
C VAL A 338 -12.63 48.49 21.03
N CYS A 339 -12.24 47.21 20.86
CA CYS A 339 -11.36 46.54 21.83
C CYS A 339 -10.02 47.24 22.00
N LYS A 340 -9.43 47.75 20.93
CA LYS A 340 -8.18 48.55 20.99
C LYS A 340 -8.39 49.89 21.65
N ALA A 341 -9.52 50.59 21.39
CA ALA A 341 -9.86 51.84 22.02
C ALA A 341 -10.05 51.66 23.54
N LEU A 342 -10.52 50.51 24.01
CA LEU A 342 -10.63 50.12 25.41
C LEU A 342 -9.30 49.65 26.04
N GLY A 343 -8.18 49.73 25.31
CA GLY A 343 -6.83 49.45 25.83
C GLY A 343 -6.31 48.03 25.60
N LEU A 344 -6.95 47.21 24.76
CA LEU A 344 -6.45 45.90 24.43
C LEU A 344 -5.14 45.99 23.60
N ARG A 345 -4.08 45.33 24.06
CA ARG A 345 -2.80 45.34 23.34
C ARG A 345 -2.90 44.54 22.01
N PRO A 346 -2.20 44.96 20.93
CA PRO A 346 -2.22 44.27 19.65
C PRO A 346 -1.91 42.75 19.74
N VAL A 347 -1.00 42.39 20.63
CA VAL A 347 -0.64 40.98 20.88
C VAL A 347 -1.80 40.19 21.49
N GLN A 348 -2.54 40.79 22.43
CA GLN A 348 -3.69 40.13 23.05
C GLN A 348 -4.83 39.92 22.04
N LEU A 349 -5.02 40.85 21.11
CA LEU A 349 -5.97 40.72 20.01
C LEU A 349 -5.53 39.58 19.06
N ALA A 350 -4.25 39.51 18.72
CA ALA A 350 -3.73 38.41 17.88
C ALA A 350 -3.92 37.03 18.55
N VAL A 351 -3.58 36.92 19.85
CA VAL A 351 -3.78 35.67 20.62
C VAL A 351 -5.26 35.29 20.67
N MET A 352 -6.19 36.25 20.82
CA MET A 352 -7.62 35.97 20.80
C MET A 352 -8.07 35.41 19.45
N ILE A 353 -7.62 35.97 18.32
CA ILE A 353 -7.96 35.52 16.98
C ILE A 353 -7.36 34.11 16.71
N ILE A 354 -6.11 33.88 17.09
CA ILE A 354 -5.46 32.56 16.97
C ILE A 354 -6.23 31.55 17.83
N GLY A 355 -6.59 31.89 19.07
CA GLY A 355 -7.36 30.99 19.94
C GLY A 355 -8.73 30.65 19.38
N GLU A 356 -9.44 31.63 18.76
CA GLU A 356 -10.69 31.39 18.06
C GLU A 356 -10.49 30.43 16.83
N SER A 357 -9.43 30.64 16.06
CA SER A 357 -9.07 29.79 14.92
C SER A 357 -8.75 28.37 15.34
N LEU A 358 -7.99 28.20 16.43
CA LEU A 358 -7.65 26.88 16.97
C LEU A 358 -8.88 26.12 17.48
N ALA A 359 -9.79 26.82 18.17
CA ALA A 359 -11.04 26.23 18.64
C ALA A 359 -11.91 25.75 17.47
N LEU A 360 -12.02 26.54 16.40
CA LEU A 360 -12.71 26.16 15.17
C LEU A 360 -12.04 24.96 14.48
N THR A 361 -10.71 24.99 14.38
CA THR A 361 -9.95 23.86 13.82
C THR A 361 -10.17 22.59 14.63
N ALA A 362 -10.14 22.65 15.95
CA ALA A 362 -10.40 21.50 16.80
C ALA A 362 -11.80 20.90 16.59
N MET A 363 -12.83 21.75 16.46
CA MET A 363 -14.19 21.31 16.13
C MET A 363 -14.26 20.68 14.74
N SER A 364 -13.61 21.30 13.75
CA SER A 364 -13.55 20.79 12.38
C SER A 364 -12.84 19.44 12.31
N LEU A 365 -11.73 19.29 13.05
CA LEU A 365 -10.98 18.03 13.15
C LEU A 365 -11.84 16.93 13.81
N ALA A 366 -12.55 17.25 14.89
CA ALA A 366 -13.44 16.29 15.55
C ALA A 366 -14.55 15.80 14.60
N PHE A 367 -15.18 16.72 13.86
CA PHE A 367 -16.18 16.39 12.86
C PHE A 367 -15.58 15.61 11.69
N GLY A 368 -14.44 16.05 11.15
CA GLY A 368 -13.75 15.40 10.04
C GLY A 368 -13.27 14.01 10.40
N LEU A 369 -12.77 13.81 11.62
CA LEU A 369 -12.42 12.47 12.14
C LEU A 369 -13.65 11.57 12.24
N ALA A 370 -14.73 12.05 12.86
CA ALA A 370 -15.95 11.25 13.01
C ALA A 370 -16.50 10.81 11.64
N LEU A 371 -16.59 11.73 10.68
CA LEU A 371 -17.09 11.45 9.34
C LEU A 371 -16.09 10.59 8.55
N GLY A 372 -14.81 10.97 8.54
CA GLY A 372 -13.77 10.27 7.78
C GLY A 372 -13.58 8.83 8.24
N LEU A 373 -13.50 8.60 9.55
CA LEU A 373 -13.38 7.24 10.11
C LEU A 373 -14.63 6.40 9.91
N SER A 374 -15.83 6.99 9.95
CA SER A 374 -17.08 6.27 9.68
C SER A 374 -17.14 5.77 8.24
N ILE A 375 -16.78 6.62 7.28
CA ILE A 375 -16.74 6.26 5.85
C ILE A 375 -15.59 5.30 5.56
N ASP A 376 -14.42 5.52 6.15
CA ASP A 376 -13.28 4.62 6.02
C ASP A 376 -13.61 3.21 6.55
N HIS A 377 -14.25 3.12 7.72
CA HIS A 377 -14.72 1.86 8.27
C HIS A 377 -15.72 1.13 7.33
N TYR A 378 -16.61 1.90 6.69
CA TYR A 378 -17.52 1.32 5.68
C TYR A 378 -16.72 0.74 4.51
N PHE A 379 -15.73 1.46 3.96
CA PHE A 379 -14.88 0.93 2.89
C PHE A 379 -13.92 -0.18 3.35
N ALA A 380 -13.55 -0.21 4.61
CA ALA A 380 -12.75 -1.31 5.18
C ALA A 380 -13.55 -2.62 5.28
N THR A 381 -14.87 -2.54 5.50
CA THR A 381 -15.75 -3.72 5.67
C THR A 381 -16.44 -4.14 4.37
N SER A 382 -17.01 -3.19 3.64
CA SER A 382 -17.81 -3.45 2.43
C SER A 382 -16.97 -3.39 1.15
N GLY A 383 -15.82 -2.70 1.21
CA GLY A 383 -15.00 -2.41 0.04
C GLY A 383 -15.60 -1.38 -0.90
N LEU A 384 -14.77 -0.85 -1.77
CA LEU A 384 -15.17 0.00 -2.90
C LEU A 384 -15.12 -0.84 -4.18
N ASP A 385 -16.27 -1.10 -4.80
CA ASP A 385 -16.32 -1.81 -6.09
C ASP A 385 -15.90 -0.87 -7.23
N LEU A 386 -14.70 -1.09 -7.75
CA LEU A 386 -14.12 -0.30 -8.83
C LEU A 386 -14.87 -0.48 -10.16
N ARG A 387 -15.66 -1.55 -10.33
CA ARG A 387 -16.47 -1.77 -11.55
C ARG A 387 -17.56 -0.71 -11.70
N LEU A 388 -18.02 -0.13 -10.59
CA LEU A 388 -18.98 0.98 -10.62
C LEU A 388 -18.38 2.27 -11.18
N LEU A 389 -17.07 2.47 -10.99
CA LEU A 389 -16.33 3.66 -11.44
C LEU A 389 -15.78 3.49 -12.87
N PHE A 390 -15.30 2.28 -13.18
CA PHE A 390 -14.73 1.95 -14.49
C PHE A 390 -15.68 1.06 -15.27
N ARG A 391 -16.51 1.63 -16.14
CA ARG A 391 -17.42 0.89 -17.03
C ARG A 391 -16.70 0.03 -18.07
N THR A 392 -15.43 0.26 -18.29
CA THR A 392 -14.51 -0.53 -19.12
C THR A 392 -13.60 -1.33 -18.22
N SER A 393 -13.11 -2.48 -18.69
CA SER A 393 -12.15 -3.33 -17.97
C SER A 393 -11.04 -2.51 -17.31
N LEU A 394 -10.74 -2.82 -16.05
CA LEU A 394 -9.56 -2.27 -15.35
C LEU A 394 -8.32 -2.45 -16.23
N PRO A 395 -7.39 -1.48 -16.28
CA PRO A 395 -6.16 -1.64 -17.02
C PRO A 395 -5.47 -2.95 -16.62
N SER A 396 -5.21 -3.82 -17.59
CA SER A 396 -4.61 -5.15 -17.40
C SER A 396 -3.21 -5.16 -16.78
N THR A 397 -2.66 -3.97 -16.58
CA THR A 397 -1.33 -3.74 -15.99
C THR A 397 -1.36 -3.68 -14.45
N ILE A 398 -2.55 -3.54 -13.83
CA ILE A 398 -2.68 -3.34 -12.39
C ILE A 398 -3.24 -4.62 -11.73
N VAL A 399 -2.49 -5.15 -10.76
CA VAL A 399 -2.81 -6.36 -9.98
C VAL A 399 -3.83 -6.04 -8.87
N LEU A 400 -4.86 -5.27 -9.18
CA LEU A 400 -5.92 -4.89 -8.24
C LEU A 400 -7.13 -5.82 -8.38
N ASP A 401 -7.66 -6.25 -7.25
CA ASP A 401 -8.98 -6.88 -7.23
C ASP A 401 -10.05 -5.83 -7.55
N PRO A 402 -11.18 -6.23 -8.12
CA PRO A 402 -12.28 -5.32 -8.40
C PRO A 402 -12.86 -4.62 -7.17
N ILE A 403 -12.67 -5.19 -5.98
CA ILE A 403 -13.11 -4.63 -4.70
C ILE A 403 -11.89 -4.16 -3.94
N LEU A 404 -11.81 -2.86 -3.69
CA LEU A 404 -10.75 -2.21 -2.96
C LEU A 404 -11.18 -1.98 -1.51
N TYR A 405 -10.43 -2.56 -0.57
CA TYR A 405 -10.67 -2.37 0.86
C TYR A 405 -9.77 -1.27 1.42
N SER A 406 -10.35 -0.37 2.19
CA SER A 406 -9.57 0.67 2.87
C SER A 406 -8.75 0.09 4.02
N ARG A 407 -7.53 0.58 4.19
CA ARG A 407 -6.59 0.22 5.26
C ARG A 407 -5.94 1.46 5.84
N LEU A 408 -6.58 2.06 6.84
CA LEU A 408 -6.08 3.28 7.46
C LEU A 408 -5.36 2.94 8.78
N SER A 409 -4.06 3.22 8.86
CA SER A 409 -3.27 2.99 10.07
C SER A 409 -3.45 4.14 11.08
N VAL A 410 -3.38 3.83 12.38
CA VAL A 410 -3.45 4.84 13.46
C VAL A 410 -2.35 5.90 13.28
N SER A 411 -1.17 5.52 12.85
CA SER A 411 -0.07 6.46 12.58
C SER A 411 -0.44 7.48 11.50
N ARG A 412 -1.14 7.06 10.43
CA ARG A 412 -1.63 7.96 9.37
C ARG A 412 -2.70 8.93 9.89
N ILE A 413 -3.62 8.44 10.72
CA ILE A 413 -4.64 9.29 11.35
C ILE A 413 -3.99 10.38 12.18
N VAL A 414 -3.11 9.99 13.10
CA VAL A 414 -2.44 10.92 14.01
C VAL A 414 -1.59 11.93 13.24
N SER A 415 -0.80 11.49 12.27
CA SER A 415 0.03 12.39 11.46
C SER A 415 -0.82 13.37 10.65
N SER A 416 -1.94 12.94 10.05
CA SER A 416 -2.84 13.83 9.30
C SER A 416 -3.46 14.90 10.19
N VAL A 417 -3.93 14.52 11.39
CA VAL A 417 -4.47 15.46 12.38
C VAL A 417 -3.42 16.48 12.79
N ILE A 418 -2.22 16.04 13.12
CA ILE A 418 -1.11 16.92 13.50
C ILE A 418 -0.74 17.89 12.37
N ILE A 419 -0.62 17.39 11.14
CA ILE A 419 -0.28 18.22 9.97
C ILE A 419 -1.34 19.30 9.74
N VAL A 420 -2.64 18.93 9.74
CA VAL A 420 -3.74 19.89 9.55
C VAL A 420 -3.80 20.89 10.70
N PHE A 421 -3.57 20.46 11.94
CA PHE A 421 -3.56 21.35 13.10
C PHE A 421 -2.40 22.37 13.05
N ILE A 422 -1.19 21.90 12.73
CA ILE A 422 -0.02 22.78 12.56
C ILE A 422 -0.26 23.76 11.42
N MET A 423 -0.74 23.27 10.27
CA MET A 423 -1.03 24.09 9.11
C MET A 423 -2.07 25.19 9.45
N ALA A 424 -3.17 24.82 10.13
CA ALA A 424 -4.19 25.77 10.55
C ALA A 424 -3.61 26.83 11.50
N THR A 425 -2.75 26.42 12.42
CA THR A 425 -2.05 27.32 13.34
C THR A 425 -1.21 28.34 12.58
N VAL A 426 -0.35 27.85 11.67
CA VAL A 426 0.55 28.71 10.87
C VAL A 426 -0.26 29.68 10.00
N ILE A 427 -1.29 29.19 9.33
CA ILE A 427 -2.13 30.03 8.46
C ILE A 427 -2.87 31.11 9.26
N SER A 428 -3.28 30.82 10.50
CA SER A 428 -4.01 31.77 11.34
C SER A 428 -3.16 32.98 11.77
N PHE A 429 -1.82 32.87 11.75
CA PHE A 429 -0.94 34.01 12.11
C PHE A 429 -1.08 35.19 11.14
N TYR A 430 -1.24 34.94 9.85
CA TYR A 430 -1.34 36.02 8.86
C TYR A 430 -2.56 36.94 9.10
N PRO A 431 -3.81 36.43 9.17
CA PRO A 431 -4.97 37.28 9.49
C PRO A 431 -4.90 37.92 10.88
N ALA A 432 -4.39 37.20 11.88
CA ALA A 432 -4.23 37.70 13.23
C ALA A 432 -3.28 38.90 13.32
N LEU A 433 -2.11 38.80 12.65
CA LEU A 433 -1.16 39.93 12.60
C LEU A 433 -1.71 41.08 11.79
N LYS A 434 -2.44 40.83 10.71
CA LYS A 434 -3.09 41.87 9.90
C LYS A 434 -4.13 42.65 10.75
N ALA A 435 -4.98 41.94 11.51
CA ALA A 435 -5.93 42.55 12.43
C ALA A 435 -5.26 43.34 13.57
N ALA A 436 -4.17 42.79 14.11
CA ALA A 436 -3.40 43.44 15.17
C ALA A 436 -2.74 44.73 14.71
N ARG A 437 -2.33 44.86 13.45
CA ARG A 437 -1.66 46.04 12.87
C ARG A 437 -2.61 47.09 12.29
N THR A 438 -3.92 46.82 12.16
CA THR A 438 -4.90 47.79 11.64
C THR A 438 -4.97 49.00 12.55
N GLU A 439 -4.84 50.23 12.00
CA GLU A 439 -4.92 51.49 12.78
C GLU A 439 -6.34 51.80 13.24
N LEU A 440 -6.47 52.43 14.40
CA LEU A 440 -7.79 52.81 14.98
C LEU A 440 -8.67 53.63 14.02
N PRO A 441 -8.13 54.65 13.32
CA PRO A 441 -8.96 55.50 12.42
C PRO A 441 -9.57 54.68 11.29
N ASP A 442 -8.81 53.68 10.74
CA ASP A 442 -9.27 52.83 9.64
C ASP A 442 -10.24 51.73 10.09
N ALA A 443 -10.19 51.34 11.38
CA ALA A 443 -11.12 50.37 11.94
C ALA A 443 -12.51 50.99 12.25
N LEU A 444 -12.57 52.29 12.51
CA LEU A 444 -13.80 53.01 12.87
C LEU A 444 -14.48 53.70 11.67
N LYS A 445 -13.83 53.85 10.51
CA LYS A 445 -14.37 54.50 9.30
C LYS A 445 -15.29 53.58 8.45
N VAL A 446 -15.64 52.40 8.91
CA VAL A 446 -16.54 51.51 8.16
C VAL A 446 -17.98 51.84 8.57
N LEU A 447 -18.55 52.80 7.92
CA LEU A 447 -19.96 53.04 7.72
C LEU A 447 -20.23 53.07 6.22
#